data_d808c5e0250bd2fad51024c28477529a
#
_entry.id   d808c5e0250bd2fad51024c28477529a
#
_cell.length_a   1.000
_cell.length_b   1.000
_cell.length_c   1.000
_cell.angle_alpha   90.00
_cell.angle_beta   90.00
_cell.angle_gamma   90.00
#
_symmetry.space_group_name_H-M   'P 1'
#
loop_
_entity.id
_entity.type
_entity.pdbx_description
1 polymer ?
#
loop_
_entity_poly.entity_id
_entity_poly.type
_entity_poly.pdbx_seq_one_letter_code
_entity_poly.pdbx_strand_id
1 'polypeptide(L)'
;MTKNILIISCGLAISLSRPALLAQEEISTLAGNGTQGYNGDDGPAVKAQLNQTFGVIVGPDGDIYFCDTGNHAVRKVSRKSGKITTIAGTGKQGYSGDGGPATEAQLFEPYELRFHPSGDLYWVEMKNNLIRRLDGRHNTIHTVAGTGEKGFGGDEGPATKALFSSPHSIQFDRDGKNLFVCDIGNHRIRRIDLISGQISTWCGNGKKENTPDGAQISPGTPLNGPRALDIDPQGNLWLALREGNRVYKLDMNSQTLHHVAGTGKNGFSGNGGPALEATLSGPKGVAVSPDGKRIYLADTESHSIRAINLTNSPPTLELIAGDGKKGDGPDSGAPQACQMDRPHGVGVDPLNGDLYIGDTNTHKIRVVKGFSPNKAGGGNTLPALESYPKDEFEFEGRRCIVSKPKQSAPGRPWIWRCRFYGAFPQVDAALLAKGWHLVFIDVADLFGASEAMRLFDAFYPHAINKYKLAEKPVMEGFSRGGLPAMNWSIKHPDKVRAIYLDAPVQDIHTWPKEYSKPDWEKCKKAWGLSEETASQWKGPLDRLAPLAKHKIPILSVCGGADQAVPFLRNTAILESRYHKLGGPVTVIVKATCDHHPHSLYNPAPIVDWIEATSNH
;
A
#
# COMPACT_ATOMS: atom_id res chain seq x y z
N MET A 1 -49.51 25.86 -69.07
CA MET A 1 -48.74 26.57 -68.07
C MET A 1 -48.84 25.80 -66.76
N THR A 2 -47.92 24.85 -66.52
CA THR A 2 -47.90 23.97 -65.37
C THR A 2 -46.74 24.43 -64.42
N LYS A 3 -47.10 24.89 -63.25
CA LYS A 3 -46.10 25.30 -62.21
C LYS A 3 -45.68 24.09 -61.44
N ASN A 4 -44.38 23.74 -61.46
CA ASN A 4 -43.76 22.76 -60.61
C ASN A 4 -43.47 23.40 -59.27
N ILE A 5 -44.00 22.79 -58.19
CA ILE A 5 -43.66 23.12 -56.79
C ILE A 5 -42.59 22.14 -56.34
N LEU A 6 -41.42 22.67 -55.98
CA LEU A 6 -40.30 21.92 -55.39
C LEU A 6 -40.49 21.88 -53.88
N ILE A 7 -40.73 20.68 -53.30
CA ILE A 7 -40.78 20.46 -51.84
C ILE A 7 -39.41 20.07 -51.41
N ILE A 8 -38.73 20.94 -50.62
CA ILE A 8 -37.48 20.64 -49.94
C ILE A 8 -37.84 20.05 -48.59
N SER A 9 -37.62 18.74 -48.37
CA SER A 9 -37.74 18.10 -47.10
C SER A 9 -36.43 18.26 -46.33
N CYS A 10 -36.45 19.05 -45.25
CA CYS A 10 -35.35 19.20 -44.34
C CYS A 10 -35.38 18.02 -43.36
N GLY A 11 -34.56 16.99 -43.58
CA GLY A 11 -34.41 15.87 -42.67
C GLY A 11 -33.57 16.26 -41.45
N LEU A 12 -34.21 16.41 -40.30
CA LEU A 12 -33.54 16.60 -39.01
C LEU A 12 -32.98 15.24 -38.56
N ALA A 13 -31.66 15.04 -38.72
CA ALA A 13 -30.98 13.87 -38.16
C ALA A 13 -30.83 14.08 -36.67
N ILE A 14 -31.70 13.49 -35.85
CA ILE A 14 -31.52 13.38 -34.41
C ILE A 14 -30.46 12.31 -34.19
N SER A 15 -29.23 12.74 -33.89
CA SER A 15 -28.21 11.85 -33.37
C SER A 15 -28.57 11.44 -31.94
N LEU A 16 -29.17 10.27 -31.77
CA LEU A 16 -29.30 9.62 -30.49
C LEU A 16 -27.88 9.25 -30.00
N SER A 17 -27.28 10.12 -29.21
CA SER A 17 -26.12 9.73 -28.41
C SER A 17 -26.54 8.57 -27.49
N ARG A 18 -26.02 7.38 -27.78
CA ARG A 18 -26.14 6.26 -26.84
C ARG A 18 -25.59 6.74 -25.49
N PRO A 19 -26.35 6.61 -24.37
CA PRO A 19 -25.80 6.87 -23.07
C PRO A 19 -24.58 5.92 -22.89
N ALA A 20 -23.44 6.47 -22.48
CA ALA A 20 -22.30 5.66 -22.09
C ALA A 20 -22.80 4.62 -21.08
N LEU A 21 -22.67 3.34 -21.42
CA LEU A 21 -22.97 2.24 -20.48
C LEU A 21 -22.07 2.46 -19.26
N LEU A 22 -22.63 2.95 -18.16
CA LEU A 22 -21.94 2.96 -16.89
C LEU A 22 -21.53 1.51 -16.62
N ALA A 23 -20.24 1.26 -16.44
CA ALA A 23 -19.77 -0.08 -16.13
C ALA A 23 -20.48 -0.54 -14.86
N GLN A 24 -21.29 -1.59 -14.98
CA GLN A 24 -22.05 -2.17 -13.90
C GLN A 24 -21.07 -2.74 -12.87
N GLU A 25 -21.35 -2.51 -11.59
CA GLU A 25 -20.59 -3.15 -10.52
C GLU A 25 -20.71 -4.66 -10.65
N GLU A 26 -19.60 -5.36 -10.51
CA GLU A 26 -19.54 -6.81 -10.64
C GLU A 26 -18.77 -7.43 -9.50
N ILE A 27 -19.35 -8.47 -8.86
CA ILE A 27 -18.64 -9.32 -7.93
C ILE A 27 -18.06 -10.53 -8.68
N SER A 28 -16.84 -10.95 -8.30
CA SER A 28 -16.24 -12.18 -8.79
C SER A 28 -15.38 -12.85 -7.71
N THR A 29 -15.04 -14.14 -7.92
CA THR A 29 -14.11 -14.86 -7.06
C THR A 29 -12.68 -14.59 -7.52
N LEU A 30 -11.82 -14.11 -6.60
CA LEU A 30 -10.40 -13.89 -6.81
C LEU A 30 -9.57 -15.13 -6.44
N ALA A 31 -9.89 -15.78 -5.32
CA ALA A 31 -9.20 -16.95 -4.83
C ALA A 31 -10.15 -17.89 -4.08
N GLY A 32 -9.78 -19.17 -4.07
CA GLY A 32 -10.59 -20.22 -3.45
C GLY A 32 -11.61 -20.84 -4.41
N ASN A 33 -11.71 -22.16 -4.39
CA ASN A 33 -12.65 -22.93 -5.19
C ASN A 33 -13.92 -23.36 -4.43
N GLY A 34 -14.10 -22.84 -3.20
CA GLY A 34 -15.23 -23.17 -2.33
C GLY A 34 -15.06 -24.45 -1.51
N THR A 35 -14.00 -25.23 -1.76
CA THR A 35 -13.71 -26.44 -0.99
C THR A 35 -12.72 -26.14 0.11
N GLN A 36 -13.06 -26.50 1.35
CA GLN A 36 -12.15 -26.39 2.49
C GLN A 36 -10.89 -27.26 2.28
N GLY A 37 -9.72 -26.67 2.49
CA GLY A 37 -8.44 -27.36 2.39
C GLY A 37 -7.25 -26.42 2.33
N TYR A 38 -6.04 -26.97 2.19
CA TYR A 38 -4.78 -26.22 2.11
C TYR A 38 -3.93 -26.73 0.95
N ASN A 39 -4.06 -26.06 -0.20
CA ASN A 39 -3.25 -26.38 -1.39
C ASN A 39 -3.21 -25.20 -2.37
N GLY A 40 -2.62 -25.42 -3.52
CA GLY A 40 -2.71 -24.52 -4.68
C GLY A 40 -1.56 -23.55 -4.81
N ASP A 41 -0.54 -23.58 -3.95
CA ASP A 41 0.64 -22.73 -4.09
C ASP A 41 1.28 -22.88 -5.46
N ASP A 42 1.74 -21.74 -6.01
CA ASP A 42 2.30 -21.57 -7.35
C ASP A 42 1.33 -21.85 -8.51
N GLY A 43 0.07 -22.15 -8.19
CA GLY A 43 -1.03 -22.35 -9.13
C GLY A 43 -2.02 -21.20 -9.20
N PRO A 44 -3.05 -21.33 -10.07
CA PRO A 44 -4.12 -20.32 -10.17
C PRO A 44 -4.91 -20.21 -8.86
N ALA A 45 -5.03 -19.00 -8.31
CA ALA A 45 -5.67 -18.74 -7.02
C ALA A 45 -7.13 -19.21 -6.95
N VAL A 46 -7.88 -19.09 -8.05
CA VAL A 46 -9.28 -19.55 -8.12
C VAL A 46 -9.44 -21.07 -8.05
N LYS A 47 -8.36 -21.84 -8.19
CA LYS A 47 -8.35 -23.30 -8.06
C LYS A 47 -7.85 -23.79 -6.69
N ALA A 48 -7.31 -22.89 -5.88
CA ALA A 48 -6.79 -23.22 -4.57
C ALA A 48 -7.90 -23.64 -3.60
N GLN A 49 -7.55 -24.48 -2.63
CA GLN A 49 -8.40 -24.73 -1.47
C GLN A 49 -7.96 -23.84 -0.32
N LEU A 50 -8.90 -23.13 0.26
CA LEU A 50 -8.73 -22.21 1.38
C LEU A 50 -9.55 -22.72 2.59
N ASN A 51 -9.30 -22.15 3.76
CA ASN A 51 -10.06 -22.49 4.95
C ASN A 51 -10.30 -21.28 5.84
N GLN A 52 -11.54 -20.78 5.82
CA GLN A 52 -11.97 -19.62 6.65
C GLN A 52 -11.06 -18.39 6.42
N THR A 53 -11.26 -17.73 5.28
CA THR A 53 -10.52 -16.51 4.92
C THR A 53 -11.02 -15.31 5.74
N PHE A 54 -10.10 -14.58 6.40
CA PHE A 54 -10.44 -13.42 7.21
C PHE A 54 -9.84 -12.13 6.62
N GLY A 55 -8.94 -11.46 7.32
CA GLY A 55 -8.39 -10.19 6.87
C GLY A 55 -7.83 -10.24 5.44
N VAL A 56 -8.12 -9.22 4.64
CA VAL A 56 -7.63 -9.08 3.27
C VAL A 56 -7.23 -7.64 2.99
N ILE A 57 -6.06 -7.43 2.39
CA ILE A 57 -5.52 -6.11 2.05
C ILE A 57 -4.77 -6.14 0.72
N VAL A 58 -4.56 -4.96 0.13
CA VAL A 58 -3.65 -4.76 -0.99
C VAL A 58 -2.28 -4.36 -0.46
N GLY A 59 -1.25 -5.09 -0.89
CA GLY A 59 0.12 -4.83 -0.48
C GLY A 59 0.80 -3.67 -1.23
N PRO A 60 1.97 -3.26 -0.77
CA PRO A 60 2.76 -2.19 -1.40
C PRO A 60 3.26 -2.54 -2.80
N ASP A 61 3.25 -3.82 -3.16
CA ASP A 61 3.53 -4.37 -4.49
C ASP A 61 2.29 -4.45 -5.40
N GLY A 62 1.10 -4.20 -4.83
CA GLY A 62 -0.19 -4.29 -5.51
C GLY A 62 -0.82 -5.67 -5.49
N ASP A 63 -0.14 -6.68 -4.95
CA ASP A 63 -0.69 -8.02 -4.76
C ASP A 63 -1.69 -8.06 -3.59
N ILE A 64 -2.53 -9.08 -3.54
CA ILE A 64 -3.57 -9.22 -2.54
C ILE A 64 -3.12 -10.21 -1.47
N TYR A 65 -3.05 -9.74 -0.22
CA TYR A 65 -2.64 -10.51 0.95
C TYR A 65 -3.83 -10.81 1.84
N PHE A 66 -3.90 -12.03 2.37
CA PHE A 66 -5.00 -12.41 3.24
C PHE A 66 -4.61 -13.49 4.26
N CYS A 67 -5.38 -13.55 5.34
CA CYS A 67 -5.29 -14.60 6.34
C CYS A 67 -6.12 -15.81 5.90
N ASP A 68 -5.46 -16.93 5.61
CA ASP A 68 -6.07 -18.25 5.42
C ASP A 68 -6.15 -18.93 6.80
N THR A 69 -7.06 -18.41 7.62
CA THR A 69 -7.06 -18.51 9.09
C THR A 69 -7.15 -19.94 9.58
N GLY A 70 -8.08 -20.73 9.02
CA GLY A 70 -8.24 -22.12 9.40
C GLY A 70 -7.11 -23.03 8.89
N ASN A 71 -6.28 -22.55 7.98
CA ASN A 71 -5.05 -23.19 7.52
C ASN A 71 -3.80 -22.63 8.23
N HIS A 72 -3.97 -21.75 9.21
CA HIS A 72 -2.86 -21.22 10.00
C HIS A 72 -1.75 -20.62 9.13
N ALA A 73 -2.14 -19.90 8.08
CA ALA A 73 -1.23 -19.36 7.08
C ALA A 73 -1.64 -17.95 6.64
N VAL A 74 -0.66 -17.17 6.21
CA VAL A 74 -0.86 -15.91 5.46
C VAL A 74 -0.50 -16.18 4.00
N ARG A 75 -1.44 -15.88 3.10
CA ARG A 75 -1.31 -16.16 1.66
C ARG A 75 -1.31 -14.86 0.86
N LYS A 76 -0.76 -14.93 -0.34
CA LYS A 76 -0.70 -13.84 -1.30
C LYS A 76 -1.21 -14.29 -2.67
N VAL A 77 -2.01 -13.46 -3.34
CA VAL A 77 -2.39 -13.62 -4.75
C VAL A 77 -1.69 -12.54 -5.57
N SER A 78 -0.88 -12.98 -6.51
CA SER A 78 -0.23 -12.06 -7.45
C SER A 78 -1.24 -11.50 -8.44
N ARG A 79 -1.42 -10.19 -8.45
CA ARG A 79 -2.32 -9.50 -9.39
C ARG A 79 -1.90 -9.71 -10.84
N LYS A 80 -0.59 -9.81 -11.09
CA LYS A 80 -0.04 -9.96 -12.44
C LYS A 80 -0.24 -11.36 -13.01
N SER A 81 -0.02 -12.40 -12.21
CA SER A 81 -0.04 -13.79 -12.70
C SER A 81 -1.31 -14.55 -12.30
N GLY A 82 -2.10 -14.04 -11.34
CA GLY A 82 -3.24 -14.75 -10.74
C GLY A 82 -2.85 -15.97 -9.90
N LYS A 83 -1.56 -16.14 -9.60
CA LYS A 83 -1.07 -17.25 -8.78
C LYS A 83 -1.17 -16.93 -7.30
N ILE A 84 -1.40 -17.96 -6.49
CA ILE A 84 -1.38 -17.89 -5.03
C ILE A 84 -0.08 -18.48 -4.47
N THR A 85 0.41 -17.90 -3.37
CA THR A 85 1.58 -18.41 -2.63
C THR A 85 1.40 -18.23 -1.14
N THR A 86 1.97 -19.12 -0.33
CA THR A 86 2.08 -18.96 1.13
C THR A 86 3.29 -18.09 1.45
N ILE A 87 3.10 -17.06 2.27
CA ILE A 87 4.17 -16.13 2.69
C ILE A 87 4.53 -16.27 4.17
N ALA A 88 3.65 -16.85 4.98
CA ALA A 88 3.93 -17.22 6.37
C ALA A 88 3.05 -18.39 6.81
N GLY A 89 3.60 -19.24 7.64
CA GLY A 89 2.91 -20.42 8.17
C GLY A 89 3.18 -21.70 7.38
N THR A 90 3.26 -22.83 8.11
CA THR A 90 3.45 -24.18 7.54
C THR A 90 2.13 -24.90 7.25
N GLY A 91 0.99 -24.29 7.50
CA GLY A 91 -0.32 -24.97 7.49
C GLY A 91 -0.61 -25.77 8.75
N LYS A 92 0.31 -25.82 9.72
CA LYS A 92 0.15 -26.53 10.99
C LYS A 92 -0.05 -25.52 12.13
N GLN A 93 -1.03 -25.79 12.96
CA GLN A 93 -1.29 -25.05 14.18
C GLN A 93 -0.08 -25.08 15.12
N GLY A 94 0.29 -23.92 15.66
CA GLY A 94 1.34 -23.83 16.68
C GLY A 94 1.85 -22.41 16.90
N TYR A 95 2.97 -22.32 17.63
CA TYR A 95 3.72 -21.09 17.85
C TYR A 95 5.22 -21.39 17.81
N SER A 96 5.86 -21.01 16.72
CA SER A 96 7.29 -21.20 16.53
C SER A 96 7.85 -20.27 15.45
N GLY A 97 9.17 -20.34 15.25
CA GLY A 97 9.83 -19.79 14.06
C GLY A 97 10.39 -18.40 14.23
N ASP A 98 10.30 -17.75 15.39
CA ASP A 98 10.87 -16.41 15.61
C ASP A 98 12.36 -16.37 15.27
N GLY A 99 12.76 -15.37 14.47
CA GLY A 99 14.11 -15.20 13.94
C GLY A 99 14.43 -16.02 12.68
N GLY A 100 13.54 -16.92 12.26
CA GLY A 100 13.67 -17.77 11.07
C GLY A 100 12.75 -17.37 9.92
N PRO A 101 12.77 -18.14 8.80
CA PRO A 101 11.90 -17.94 7.66
C PRO A 101 10.41 -18.03 8.04
N ALA A 102 9.60 -17.05 7.62
CA ALA A 102 8.18 -17.02 7.98
C ALA A 102 7.39 -18.22 7.44
N THR A 103 7.79 -18.80 6.31
CA THR A 103 7.16 -20.00 5.71
C THR A 103 7.46 -21.30 6.48
N GLU A 104 8.42 -21.28 7.38
CA GLU A 104 8.76 -22.41 8.26
C GLU A 104 8.16 -22.28 9.67
N ALA A 105 7.54 -21.14 9.97
CA ALA A 105 6.91 -20.88 11.25
C ALA A 105 5.57 -21.60 11.41
N GLN A 106 5.23 -21.98 12.63
CA GLN A 106 3.86 -22.39 12.96
C GLN A 106 3.08 -21.17 13.46
N LEU A 107 1.88 -20.98 12.92
CA LEU A 107 0.93 -19.95 13.29
C LEU A 107 -0.33 -20.56 13.92
N PHE A 108 -1.13 -19.77 14.61
CA PHE A 108 -2.42 -20.21 15.11
C PHE A 108 -3.51 -19.16 14.91
N GLU A 109 -4.32 -19.37 13.87
CA GLU A 109 -5.41 -18.51 13.44
C GLU A 109 -4.93 -17.07 13.23
N PRO A 110 -4.08 -16.79 12.20
CA PRO A 110 -3.82 -15.42 11.75
C PRO A 110 -5.17 -14.82 11.34
N TYR A 111 -5.47 -13.61 11.82
CA TYR A 111 -6.83 -13.10 11.74
C TYR A 111 -6.95 -11.83 10.89
N GLU A 112 -6.13 -10.83 11.15
CA GLU A 112 -6.06 -9.59 10.39
C GLU A 112 -4.61 -9.15 10.22
N LEU A 113 -4.33 -8.48 9.12
CA LEU A 113 -2.98 -8.09 8.71
C LEU A 113 -2.93 -6.65 8.23
N ARG A 114 -1.78 -5.98 8.44
CA ARG A 114 -1.51 -4.61 7.97
C ARG A 114 -0.05 -4.47 7.56
N PHE A 115 0.19 -3.68 6.52
CA PHE A 115 1.55 -3.24 6.20
C PHE A 115 1.90 -1.99 7.00
N HIS A 116 3.06 -2.04 7.63
CA HIS A 116 3.70 -0.86 8.19
C HIS A 116 4.26 0.03 7.05
N PRO A 117 4.36 1.36 7.22
CA PRO A 117 4.96 2.23 6.20
C PRO A 117 6.38 1.86 5.76
N SER A 118 7.15 1.13 6.59
CA SER A 118 8.46 0.55 6.20
C SER A 118 8.38 -0.61 5.21
N GLY A 119 7.17 -1.16 4.97
CA GLY A 119 6.92 -2.33 4.14
C GLY A 119 6.87 -3.67 4.87
N ASP A 120 7.15 -3.70 6.17
CA ASP A 120 6.98 -4.90 7.00
C ASP A 120 5.50 -5.28 7.11
N LEU A 121 5.20 -6.57 7.12
CA LEU A 121 3.84 -7.07 7.29
C LEU A 121 3.61 -7.55 8.72
N TYR A 122 2.57 -7.00 9.36
CA TYR A 122 2.15 -7.39 10.70
C TYR A 122 0.81 -8.12 10.64
N TRP A 123 0.60 -9.09 11.55
CA TRP A 123 -0.69 -9.75 11.71
C TRP A 123 -0.96 -10.15 13.16
N VAL A 124 -2.24 -10.34 13.44
CA VAL A 124 -2.73 -10.86 14.72
C VAL A 124 -2.79 -12.37 14.64
N GLU A 125 -2.26 -13.08 15.63
CA GLU A 125 -2.55 -14.50 15.88
C GLU A 125 -3.55 -14.63 17.03
N MET A 126 -4.82 -14.76 16.67
CA MET A 126 -5.92 -14.68 17.63
C MET A 126 -5.83 -15.72 18.75
N LYS A 127 -5.52 -16.97 18.40
CA LYS A 127 -5.47 -18.08 19.37
C LYS A 127 -4.15 -18.16 20.15
N ASN A 128 -3.07 -17.63 19.56
CA ASN A 128 -1.81 -17.49 20.27
C ASN A 128 -1.75 -16.20 21.13
N ASN A 129 -2.77 -15.33 21.06
CA ASN A 129 -2.77 -14.04 21.77
C ASN A 129 -1.48 -13.22 21.49
N LEU A 130 -1.07 -13.16 20.23
CA LEU A 130 0.19 -12.56 19.77
C LEU A 130 -0.04 -11.58 18.62
N ILE A 131 0.92 -10.68 18.48
CA ILE A 131 1.13 -9.89 17.26
C ILE A 131 2.47 -10.30 16.67
N ARG A 132 2.46 -10.73 15.40
CA ARG A 132 3.66 -11.15 14.67
C ARG A 132 3.97 -10.17 13.55
N ARG A 133 5.24 -10.15 13.13
CA ARG A 133 5.77 -9.33 12.04
C ARG A 133 6.64 -10.17 11.12
N LEU A 134 6.43 -10.04 9.82
CA LEU A 134 7.41 -10.41 8.80
C LEU A 134 8.31 -9.21 8.56
N ASP A 135 9.58 -9.32 8.94
CA ASP A 135 10.63 -8.36 8.63
C ASP A 135 11.02 -8.48 7.16
N GLY A 136 10.69 -7.46 6.37
CA GLY A 136 10.97 -7.45 4.94
C GLY A 136 12.45 -7.39 4.59
N ARG A 137 13.30 -6.92 5.51
CA ARG A 137 14.75 -6.78 5.29
C ARG A 137 15.48 -8.12 5.34
N HIS A 138 15.03 -9.01 6.23
CA HIS A 138 15.67 -10.29 6.49
C HIS A 138 14.81 -11.49 6.08
N ASN A 139 13.55 -11.25 5.69
CA ASN A 139 12.54 -12.26 5.40
C ASN A 139 12.34 -13.24 6.59
N THR A 140 12.35 -12.68 7.81
CA THR A 140 12.22 -13.43 9.05
C THR A 140 10.97 -13.01 9.82
N ILE A 141 10.39 -13.96 10.56
CA ILE A 141 9.24 -13.70 11.42
C ILE A 141 9.68 -13.36 12.85
N HIS A 142 8.94 -12.47 13.51
CA HIS A 142 9.20 -12.06 14.88
C HIS A 142 7.90 -11.83 15.65
N THR A 143 7.89 -12.15 16.93
CA THR A 143 6.83 -11.74 17.86
C THR A 143 7.08 -10.29 18.30
N VAL A 144 6.09 -9.43 18.08
CA VAL A 144 6.13 -8.00 18.41
C VAL A 144 5.48 -7.73 19.76
N ALA A 145 4.39 -8.44 20.07
CA ALA A 145 3.66 -8.27 21.32
C ALA A 145 2.95 -9.56 21.73
N GLY A 146 2.75 -9.70 23.03
CA GLY A 146 2.11 -10.85 23.66
C GLY A 146 3.11 -11.90 24.17
N THR A 147 2.70 -12.67 25.19
CA THR A 147 3.44 -13.81 25.72
C THR A 147 2.97 -15.14 25.17
N GLY A 148 1.82 -15.17 24.49
CA GLY A 148 1.10 -16.39 24.14
C GLY A 148 0.03 -16.78 25.16
N GLU A 149 0.10 -16.30 26.38
CA GLU A 149 -0.89 -16.56 27.41
C GLU A 149 -2.10 -15.62 27.28
N LYS A 150 -3.30 -16.18 27.49
CA LYS A 150 -4.53 -15.41 27.48
C LYS A 150 -4.70 -14.65 28.80
N GLY A 151 -4.94 -13.34 28.73
CA GLY A 151 -5.17 -12.51 29.92
C GLY A 151 -5.23 -11.02 29.62
N PHE A 152 -5.10 -10.23 30.68
CA PHE A 152 -4.94 -8.78 30.62
C PHE A 152 -3.80 -8.35 31.55
N GLY A 153 -2.83 -7.62 31.01
CA GLY A 153 -1.70 -7.12 31.80
C GLY A 153 -0.59 -6.58 30.93
N GLY A 154 0.49 -6.13 31.59
CA GLY A 154 1.70 -5.65 30.95
C GLY A 154 1.67 -4.20 30.49
N ASP A 155 0.62 -3.41 30.83
CA ASP A 155 0.61 -1.97 30.55
C ASP A 155 1.82 -1.27 31.17
N GLU A 156 2.30 -0.23 30.49
CA GLU A 156 3.51 0.56 30.83
C GLU A 156 4.82 -0.27 30.85
N GLY A 157 4.79 -1.46 30.26
CA GLY A 157 5.94 -2.35 30.11
C GLY A 157 6.20 -2.76 28.66
N PRO A 158 7.18 -3.66 28.44
CA PRO A 158 7.49 -4.17 27.12
C PRO A 158 6.30 -4.93 26.51
N ALA A 159 5.94 -4.61 25.27
CA ALA A 159 4.81 -5.23 24.57
C ALA A 159 4.94 -6.77 24.46
N THR A 160 6.16 -7.29 24.37
CA THR A 160 6.45 -8.74 24.35
C THR A 160 6.17 -9.45 25.68
N LYS A 161 5.89 -8.70 26.75
CA LYS A 161 5.49 -9.22 28.07
C LYS A 161 4.01 -9.00 28.39
N ALA A 162 3.28 -8.39 27.47
CA ALA A 162 1.85 -8.13 27.64
C ALA A 162 1.01 -9.40 27.50
N LEU A 163 -0.17 -9.38 28.13
CA LEU A 163 -1.21 -10.39 27.95
C LEU A 163 -2.34 -9.81 27.11
N PHE A 164 -2.81 -10.59 26.15
CA PHE A 164 -3.99 -10.31 25.34
C PHE A 164 -5.08 -11.37 25.55
N SER A 165 -6.31 -11.03 25.20
CA SER A 165 -7.43 -11.97 25.22
C SER A 165 -8.11 -11.97 23.86
N SER A 166 -7.72 -12.89 23.00
CA SER A 166 -8.23 -13.03 21.63
C SER A 166 -8.17 -11.69 20.86
N PRO A 167 -6.98 -11.11 20.65
CA PRO A 167 -6.84 -9.91 19.83
C PRO A 167 -7.30 -10.20 18.40
N HIS A 168 -7.93 -9.22 17.72
CA HIS A 168 -8.51 -9.46 16.41
C HIS A 168 -8.04 -8.54 15.30
N SER A 169 -7.87 -7.25 15.58
CA SER A 169 -7.51 -6.26 14.57
C SER A 169 -6.34 -5.42 15.03
N ILE A 170 -5.56 -4.97 14.06
CA ILE A 170 -4.45 -4.04 14.25
C ILE A 170 -4.54 -2.91 13.23
N GLN A 171 -4.09 -1.71 13.63
CA GLN A 171 -3.93 -0.59 12.72
C GLN A 171 -2.79 0.32 13.21
N PHE A 172 -2.01 0.83 12.28
CA PHE A 172 -0.97 1.82 12.56
C PHE A 172 -1.55 3.23 12.57
N ASP A 173 -0.89 4.14 13.28
CA ASP A 173 -1.04 5.55 12.99
C ASP A 173 -0.39 5.89 11.63
N ARG A 174 -0.65 7.10 11.13
CA ARG A 174 -0.18 7.53 9.82
C ARG A 174 1.34 7.46 9.65
N ASP A 175 2.07 7.73 10.74
CA ASP A 175 3.54 7.77 10.74
C ASP A 175 4.16 6.40 11.01
N GLY A 176 3.37 5.38 11.32
CA GLY A 176 3.84 4.06 11.69
C GLY A 176 4.53 3.98 13.07
N LYS A 177 4.38 5.00 13.92
CA LYS A 177 5.02 5.03 15.24
C LYS A 177 4.25 4.23 16.28
N ASN A 178 2.93 4.16 16.14
CA ASN A 178 2.05 3.46 17.05
C ASN A 178 1.28 2.36 16.32
N LEU A 179 1.16 1.21 16.98
CA LEU A 179 0.30 0.11 16.57
C LEU A 179 -0.86 -0.02 17.57
N PHE A 180 -2.08 0.16 17.09
CA PHE A 180 -3.30 -0.04 17.86
C PHE A 180 -3.80 -1.46 17.68
N VAL A 181 -4.18 -2.12 18.77
CA VAL A 181 -4.63 -3.51 18.81
C VAL A 181 -6.01 -3.61 19.44
N CYS A 182 -6.99 -4.14 18.72
CA CYS A 182 -8.30 -4.51 19.29
C CYS A 182 -8.17 -5.78 20.14
N ASP A 183 -8.02 -5.62 21.43
CA ASP A 183 -7.98 -6.69 22.43
C ASP A 183 -9.42 -6.99 22.90
N ILE A 184 -10.19 -7.64 22.01
CA ILE A 184 -11.66 -7.72 22.13
C ILE A 184 -12.11 -8.45 23.40
N GLY A 185 -11.43 -9.54 23.79
CA GLY A 185 -11.78 -10.28 24.99
C GLY A 185 -11.53 -9.49 26.29
N ASN A 186 -10.72 -8.44 26.21
CA ASN A 186 -10.47 -7.49 27.28
C ASN A 186 -11.26 -6.19 27.12
N HIS A 187 -12.11 -6.05 26.11
CA HIS A 187 -12.89 -4.83 25.82
C HIS A 187 -12.05 -3.57 25.80
N ARG A 188 -10.86 -3.63 25.13
CA ARG A 188 -9.86 -2.54 25.07
C ARG A 188 -9.25 -2.40 23.70
N ILE A 189 -8.76 -1.20 23.42
CA ILE A 189 -7.77 -0.94 22.39
C ILE A 189 -6.46 -0.69 23.11
N ARG A 190 -5.44 -1.50 22.79
CA ARG A 190 -4.08 -1.33 23.31
C ARG A 190 -3.24 -0.57 22.29
N ARG A 191 -2.34 0.28 22.75
CA ARG A 191 -1.38 1.01 21.92
C ARG A 191 0.02 0.51 22.21
N ILE A 192 0.75 0.16 21.18
CA ILE A 192 2.17 -0.19 21.23
C ILE A 192 2.94 0.93 20.56
N ASP A 193 3.83 1.58 21.29
CA ASP A 193 4.84 2.49 20.76
C ASP A 193 5.96 1.65 20.14
N LEU A 194 6.09 1.68 18.83
CA LEU A 194 7.04 0.83 18.09
C LEU A 194 8.50 1.32 18.20
N ILE A 195 8.72 2.54 18.69
CA ILE A 195 10.06 3.08 18.92
C ILE A 195 10.61 2.58 20.26
N SER A 196 9.81 2.69 21.33
CA SER A 196 10.20 2.25 22.68
C SER A 196 9.91 0.77 22.94
N GLY A 197 9.00 0.15 22.16
CA GLY A 197 8.50 -1.20 22.38
C GLY A 197 7.55 -1.33 23.56
N GLN A 198 7.05 -0.23 24.13
CA GLN A 198 6.14 -0.23 25.27
C GLN A 198 4.68 -0.34 24.83
N ILE A 199 3.86 -0.96 25.68
CA ILE A 199 2.41 -1.09 25.49
C ILE A 199 1.64 -0.37 26.58
N SER A 200 0.46 0.18 26.23
CA SER A 200 -0.47 0.77 27.19
C SER A 200 -1.92 0.53 26.76
N THR A 201 -2.87 0.59 27.68
CA THR A 201 -4.29 0.70 27.34
C THR A 201 -4.58 2.11 26.84
N TRP A 202 -4.95 2.22 25.58
CA TRP A 202 -5.27 3.50 24.93
C TRP A 202 -6.74 3.89 25.12
N CYS A 203 -7.66 2.92 24.95
CA CYS A 203 -9.10 3.12 25.15
C CYS A 203 -9.74 1.81 25.64
N GLY A 204 -10.73 1.93 26.50
CA GLY A 204 -11.48 0.76 27.01
C GLY A 204 -11.26 0.51 28.50
N ASN A 205 -12.35 0.36 29.26
CA ASN A 205 -12.32 0.10 30.72
C ASN A 205 -12.46 -1.39 31.09
N GLY A 206 -12.56 -2.27 30.08
CA GLY A 206 -12.76 -3.70 30.27
C GLY A 206 -14.19 -4.15 30.53
N LYS A 207 -15.16 -3.23 30.52
CA LYS A 207 -16.57 -3.54 30.74
C LYS A 207 -17.32 -3.59 29.42
N LYS A 208 -18.22 -4.56 29.34
CA LYS A 208 -19.14 -4.75 28.22
C LYS A 208 -20.34 -3.81 28.33
N GLU A 209 -20.10 -2.53 28.23
CA GLU A 209 -21.12 -1.47 28.36
C GLU A 209 -21.23 -0.66 27.07
N ASN A 210 -22.33 0.07 26.90
CA ASN A 210 -22.49 0.97 25.74
C ASN A 210 -21.45 2.08 25.78
N THR A 211 -20.82 2.29 24.65
CA THR A 211 -19.89 3.40 24.41
C THR A 211 -20.72 4.68 24.19
N PRO A 212 -20.57 5.74 25.01
CA PRO A 212 -21.28 7.00 24.80
C PRO A 212 -20.76 7.73 23.56
N ASP A 213 -21.66 8.45 22.86
CA ASP A 213 -21.22 9.41 21.83
C ASP A 213 -20.51 10.61 22.48
N GLY A 214 -19.46 11.11 21.84
CA GLY A 214 -18.63 12.20 22.36
C GLY A 214 -17.73 11.82 23.54
N ALA A 215 -17.67 10.53 23.91
CA ALA A 215 -16.77 10.08 24.98
C ALA A 215 -15.30 10.33 24.63
N GLN A 216 -14.47 10.58 25.65
CA GLN A 216 -13.03 10.74 25.48
C GLN A 216 -12.37 9.40 25.11
N ILE A 217 -11.36 9.43 24.26
CA ILE A 217 -10.47 8.29 24.04
C ILE A 217 -9.61 8.13 25.30
N SER A 218 -9.99 7.19 26.15
CA SER A 218 -9.32 6.99 27.45
C SER A 218 -9.48 5.57 27.96
N PRO A 219 -8.60 5.11 28.86
CA PRO A 219 -8.75 3.83 29.54
C PRO A 219 -10.02 3.70 30.38
N GLY A 220 -10.71 4.83 30.68
CA GLY A 220 -11.97 4.85 31.45
C GLY A 220 -13.22 4.66 30.59
N THR A 221 -13.13 4.79 29.28
CA THR A 221 -14.29 4.74 28.35
C THR A 221 -14.68 3.29 28.06
N PRO A 222 -15.96 2.88 28.24
CA PRO A 222 -16.37 1.52 27.90
C PRO A 222 -16.35 1.28 26.39
N LEU A 223 -15.90 0.09 25.97
CA LEU A 223 -15.96 -0.38 24.59
C LEU A 223 -16.67 -1.73 24.53
N ASN A 224 -17.82 -1.79 23.83
CA ASN A 224 -18.59 -3.03 23.73
C ASN A 224 -18.10 -3.91 22.56
N GLY A 225 -16.99 -4.61 22.77
CA GLY A 225 -16.39 -5.53 21.79
C GLY A 225 -15.69 -4.81 20.64
N PRO A 226 -14.58 -4.10 20.90
CA PRO A 226 -13.77 -3.48 19.86
C PRO A 226 -13.20 -4.56 18.92
N ARG A 227 -13.62 -4.54 17.65
CA ARG A 227 -13.38 -5.66 16.73
C ARG A 227 -12.47 -5.36 15.58
N ALA A 228 -12.68 -4.25 14.89
CA ALA A 228 -11.93 -3.89 13.70
C ALA A 228 -11.59 -2.41 13.69
N LEU A 229 -10.39 -2.10 13.20
CA LEU A 229 -9.87 -0.74 13.04
C LEU A 229 -9.43 -0.51 11.60
N ASP A 230 -9.67 0.71 11.10
CA ASP A 230 -8.99 1.23 9.93
C ASP A 230 -8.74 2.74 10.09
N ILE A 231 -7.90 3.33 9.22
CA ILE A 231 -7.46 4.72 9.30
C ILE A 231 -7.92 5.51 8.09
N ASP A 232 -8.41 6.74 8.31
CA ASP A 232 -8.77 7.62 7.21
C ASP A 232 -7.57 8.47 6.74
N PRO A 233 -7.66 9.14 5.57
CA PRO A 233 -6.60 10.00 5.06
C PRO A 233 -6.23 11.16 5.99
N GLN A 234 -7.11 11.54 6.93
CA GLN A 234 -6.87 12.58 7.92
C GLN A 234 -6.17 12.03 9.18
N GLY A 235 -6.00 10.71 9.28
CA GLY A 235 -5.34 10.05 10.41
C GLY A 235 -6.29 9.67 11.54
N ASN A 236 -7.62 9.81 11.38
CA ASN A 236 -8.57 9.33 12.37
C ASN A 236 -8.78 7.84 12.24
N LEU A 237 -9.05 7.16 13.36
CA LEU A 237 -9.37 5.73 13.36
C LEU A 237 -10.89 5.51 13.26
N TRP A 238 -11.27 4.46 12.56
CA TRP A 238 -12.64 3.98 12.46
C TRP A 238 -12.76 2.63 13.16
N LEU A 239 -13.71 2.51 14.07
CA LEU A 239 -13.85 1.37 14.97
C LEU A 239 -15.23 0.72 14.81
N ALA A 240 -15.25 -0.58 14.49
CA ALA A 240 -16.44 -1.40 14.62
C ALA A 240 -16.50 -2.06 16.01
N LEU A 241 -17.62 -1.89 16.70
CA LEU A 241 -17.96 -2.57 17.95
C LEU A 241 -18.88 -3.75 17.63
N ARG A 242 -18.32 -4.98 17.65
CA ARG A 242 -19.07 -6.20 17.28
C ARG A 242 -20.29 -6.44 18.18
N GLU A 243 -20.07 -6.49 19.48
CA GLU A 243 -21.12 -6.72 20.46
C GLU A 243 -22.03 -5.50 20.62
N GLY A 244 -21.50 -4.32 20.32
CA GLY A 244 -22.24 -3.06 20.34
C GLY A 244 -23.11 -2.82 19.11
N ASN A 245 -22.93 -3.56 18.01
CA ASN A 245 -23.58 -3.31 16.71
C ASN A 245 -23.55 -1.82 16.31
N ARG A 246 -22.35 -1.20 16.45
CA ARG A 246 -22.12 0.24 16.18
C ARG A 246 -20.77 0.48 15.55
N VAL A 247 -20.66 1.62 14.87
CA VAL A 247 -19.41 2.12 14.31
C VAL A 247 -19.13 3.52 14.85
N TYR A 248 -17.89 3.74 15.24
CA TYR A 248 -17.39 5.01 15.76
C TYR A 248 -16.24 5.53 14.92
N LYS A 249 -16.18 6.86 14.78
CA LYS A 249 -14.96 7.58 14.39
C LYS A 249 -14.22 8.01 15.65
N LEU A 250 -12.96 7.66 15.76
CA LEU A 250 -12.06 8.12 16.80
C LEU A 250 -11.29 9.32 16.26
N ASP A 251 -11.70 10.51 16.62
CA ASP A 251 -11.09 11.75 16.18
C ASP A 251 -9.78 11.97 16.93
N MET A 252 -8.67 11.90 16.20
CA MET A 252 -7.33 11.97 16.79
C MET A 252 -6.93 13.38 17.21
N ASN A 253 -7.60 14.41 16.71
CA ASN A 253 -7.34 15.81 17.09
C ASN A 253 -8.06 16.17 18.40
N SER A 254 -9.37 15.87 18.48
CA SER A 254 -10.19 16.15 19.67
C SER A 254 -10.08 15.08 20.75
N GLN A 255 -9.49 13.91 20.43
CA GLN A 255 -9.40 12.73 21.31
C GLN A 255 -10.76 12.25 21.76
N THR A 256 -11.76 12.23 20.87
CA THR A 256 -13.16 11.84 21.15
C THR A 256 -13.67 10.75 20.22
N LEU A 257 -14.62 9.95 20.70
CA LEU A 257 -15.34 8.95 19.92
C LEU A 257 -16.67 9.52 19.44
N HIS A 258 -16.91 9.51 18.13
CA HIS A 258 -18.17 9.94 17.53
C HIS A 258 -18.94 8.74 16.99
N HIS A 259 -20.15 8.53 17.45
CA HIS A 259 -21.04 7.49 16.96
C HIS A 259 -21.56 7.85 15.57
N VAL A 260 -21.33 6.98 14.57
CA VAL A 260 -21.62 7.26 13.16
C VAL A 260 -22.67 6.34 12.56
N ALA A 261 -22.73 5.09 12.99
CA ALA A 261 -23.69 4.12 12.45
C ALA A 261 -24.09 3.05 13.47
N GLY A 262 -25.30 2.53 13.29
CA GLY A 262 -25.86 1.41 14.04
C GLY A 262 -26.62 1.84 15.30
N THR A 263 -27.84 1.36 15.48
CA THR A 263 -28.68 1.63 16.69
C THR A 263 -28.20 0.88 17.93
N GLY A 264 -27.32 -0.09 17.78
CA GLY A 264 -26.96 -1.06 18.83
C GLY A 264 -27.86 -2.31 18.86
N LYS A 265 -28.96 -2.31 18.12
CA LYS A 265 -29.80 -3.50 17.94
C LYS A 265 -29.23 -4.37 16.82
N ASN A 266 -29.26 -5.69 17.04
CA ASN A 266 -28.91 -6.66 16.01
C ASN A 266 -29.97 -6.65 14.90
N GLY A 267 -29.54 -6.65 13.62
CA GLY A 267 -30.46 -6.72 12.48
C GLY A 267 -29.85 -6.29 11.16
N PHE A 268 -30.66 -6.37 10.11
CA PHE A 268 -30.31 -6.02 8.74
C PHE A 268 -31.36 -5.03 8.17
N SER A 269 -31.29 -3.78 8.60
CA SER A 269 -32.23 -2.74 8.14
C SER A 269 -31.50 -1.42 7.91
N GLY A 270 -32.18 -0.46 7.30
CA GLY A 270 -31.72 0.91 7.15
C GLY A 270 -30.87 1.16 5.90
N ASN A 271 -30.78 0.22 4.95
CA ASN A 271 -30.11 0.46 3.67
C ASN A 271 -30.81 1.59 2.89
N GLY A 272 -30.04 2.58 2.44
CA GLY A 272 -30.54 3.80 1.78
C GLY A 272 -30.97 4.91 2.75
N GLY A 273 -31.06 4.65 4.06
CA GLY A 273 -31.46 5.61 5.09
C GLY A 273 -30.31 6.10 5.97
N PRO A 274 -30.62 6.93 7.00
CA PRO A 274 -29.63 7.45 7.93
C PRO A 274 -28.86 6.33 8.65
N ALA A 275 -27.55 6.41 8.66
CA ALA A 275 -26.68 5.36 9.20
C ALA A 275 -26.89 5.13 10.73
N LEU A 276 -27.22 6.18 11.48
CA LEU A 276 -27.51 6.10 12.92
C LEU A 276 -28.83 5.35 13.24
N GLU A 277 -29.75 5.28 12.28
CA GLU A 277 -31.05 4.60 12.44
C GLU A 277 -31.02 3.15 11.96
N ALA A 278 -29.93 2.74 11.32
CA ALA A 278 -29.75 1.40 10.79
C ALA A 278 -29.49 0.37 11.89
N THR A 279 -29.88 -0.89 11.67
CA THR A 279 -29.41 -2.01 12.48
C THR A 279 -28.23 -2.70 11.81
N LEU A 280 -27.22 -3.07 12.58
CA LEU A 280 -26.07 -3.85 12.17
C LEU A 280 -26.09 -5.22 12.84
N SER A 281 -25.41 -6.20 12.26
CA SER A 281 -25.38 -7.56 12.79
C SER A 281 -23.96 -8.07 12.96
N GLY A 282 -23.36 -7.75 14.09
CA GLY A 282 -22.01 -8.19 14.45
C GLY A 282 -20.93 -7.75 13.45
N PRO A 283 -20.71 -6.46 13.19
CA PRO A 283 -19.73 -5.99 12.24
C PRO A 283 -18.32 -6.40 12.69
N LYS A 284 -17.54 -7.02 11.78
CA LYS A 284 -16.22 -7.59 12.09
C LYS A 284 -15.07 -7.06 11.24
N GLY A 285 -15.34 -6.45 10.11
CA GLY A 285 -14.34 -5.81 9.25
C GLY A 285 -14.70 -4.36 8.99
N VAL A 286 -13.67 -3.51 8.90
CA VAL A 286 -13.79 -2.09 8.53
C VAL A 286 -12.73 -1.78 7.49
N ALA A 287 -13.09 -1.04 6.44
CA ALA A 287 -12.14 -0.47 5.49
C ALA A 287 -12.58 0.93 5.06
N VAL A 288 -11.66 1.86 5.04
CA VAL A 288 -11.90 3.24 4.62
C VAL A 288 -11.59 3.40 3.14
N SER A 289 -12.47 4.07 2.38
CA SER A 289 -12.18 4.40 0.99
C SER A 289 -10.97 5.34 0.87
N PRO A 290 -10.20 5.29 -0.23
CA PRO A 290 -8.99 6.11 -0.39
C PRO A 290 -9.25 7.63 -0.30
N ASP A 291 -10.46 8.08 -0.61
CA ASP A 291 -10.89 9.47 -0.50
C ASP A 291 -11.48 9.83 0.88
N GLY A 292 -11.58 8.85 1.80
CA GLY A 292 -12.15 9.01 3.13
C GLY A 292 -13.67 9.23 3.18
N LYS A 293 -14.38 9.03 2.06
CA LYS A 293 -15.82 9.36 1.97
C LYS A 293 -16.75 8.18 2.21
N ARG A 294 -16.24 6.96 2.20
CA ARG A 294 -16.99 5.74 2.52
C ARG A 294 -16.25 4.88 3.52
N ILE A 295 -17.01 4.28 4.42
CA ILE A 295 -16.52 3.31 5.39
C ILE A 295 -17.23 1.99 5.12
N TYR A 296 -16.53 1.02 4.57
CA TYR A 296 -17.03 -0.31 4.28
C TYR A 296 -17.01 -1.17 5.53
N LEU A 297 -18.04 -1.97 5.70
CA LEU A 297 -18.26 -2.84 6.86
C LEU A 297 -18.53 -4.27 6.40
N ALA A 298 -17.78 -5.23 6.91
CA ALA A 298 -18.23 -6.63 6.89
C ALA A 298 -19.25 -6.82 8.00
N ASP A 299 -20.54 -6.69 7.66
CA ASP A 299 -21.68 -6.88 8.58
C ASP A 299 -21.99 -8.38 8.64
N THR A 300 -21.15 -9.10 9.37
CA THR A 300 -20.87 -10.52 9.25
C THR A 300 -22.10 -11.41 9.43
N GLU A 301 -22.87 -11.18 10.48
CA GLU A 301 -24.02 -12.05 10.80
C GLU A 301 -25.24 -11.70 9.93
N SER A 302 -25.19 -10.59 9.17
CA SER A 302 -26.14 -10.28 8.09
C SER A 302 -25.67 -10.76 6.72
N HIS A 303 -24.56 -11.50 6.66
CA HIS A 303 -24.02 -12.07 5.41
C HIS A 303 -23.84 -11.03 4.29
N SER A 304 -23.43 -9.81 4.66
CA SER A 304 -23.38 -8.68 3.71
C SER A 304 -22.16 -7.77 3.94
N ILE A 305 -21.83 -7.01 2.90
CA ILE A 305 -20.95 -5.86 2.99
C ILE A 305 -21.81 -4.61 2.86
N ARG A 306 -21.65 -3.70 3.79
CA ARG A 306 -22.37 -2.42 3.83
C ARG A 306 -21.37 -1.27 3.85
N ALA A 307 -21.80 -0.06 3.48
CA ALA A 307 -20.96 1.13 3.56
C ALA A 307 -21.69 2.31 4.19
N ILE A 308 -20.98 3.05 5.04
CA ILE A 308 -21.42 4.36 5.50
C ILE A 308 -20.95 5.38 4.48
N ASN A 309 -21.89 6.07 3.84
CA ASN A 309 -21.61 7.15 2.91
C ASN A 309 -21.58 8.50 3.65
N LEU A 310 -20.40 9.07 3.78
CA LEU A 310 -20.15 10.33 4.50
C LEU A 310 -20.36 11.57 3.60
N THR A 311 -20.69 11.40 2.33
CA THR A 311 -20.98 12.55 1.43
C THR A 311 -22.39 13.09 1.67
N ASN A 312 -23.28 12.31 2.29
CA ASN A 312 -24.62 12.70 2.65
C ASN A 312 -24.65 13.34 4.05
N SER A 313 -25.59 14.23 4.29
CA SER A 313 -25.81 14.84 5.61
C SER A 313 -27.29 14.71 5.99
N PRO A 314 -27.65 13.84 6.97
CA PRO A 314 -26.78 12.94 7.72
C PRO A 314 -26.17 11.81 6.85
N PRO A 315 -25.08 11.16 7.32
CA PRO A 315 -24.50 9.99 6.67
C PRO A 315 -25.53 8.87 6.48
N THR A 316 -25.47 8.18 5.34
CA THR A 316 -26.40 7.09 5.00
C THR A 316 -25.69 5.74 4.97
N LEU A 317 -26.45 4.65 5.19
CA LEU A 317 -25.95 3.30 5.07
C LEU A 317 -26.37 2.70 3.73
N GLU A 318 -25.43 2.15 2.97
CA GLU A 318 -25.62 1.56 1.65
C GLU A 318 -25.38 0.04 1.70
N LEU A 319 -26.14 -0.76 0.95
CA LEU A 319 -25.82 -2.16 0.69
C LEU A 319 -24.85 -2.24 -0.49
N ILE A 320 -23.69 -2.87 -0.25
CA ILE A 320 -22.63 -2.99 -1.24
C ILE A 320 -22.65 -4.37 -1.90
N ALA A 321 -22.66 -5.42 -1.08
CA ALA A 321 -22.71 -6.79 -1.57
C ALA A 321 -23.42 -7.69 -0.55
N GLY A 322 -24.01 -8.78 -1.06
CA GLY A 322 -24.81 -9.72 -0.25
C GLY A 322 -26.29 -9.33 -0.20
N ASP A 323 -27.18 -10.35 -0.28
CA ASP A 323 -28.63 -10.17 -0.23
C ASP A 323 -29.20 -10.28 1.21
N GLY A 324 -28.34 -10.38 2.20
CA GLY A 324 -28.71 -10.59 3.61
C GLY A 324 -29.01 -12.05 3.97
N LYS A 325 -28.80 -12.98 3.06
CA LYS A 325 -29.01 -14.42 3.28
C LYS A 325 -27.70 -15.17 3.23
N LYS A 326 -27.60 -16.18 4.09
CA LYS A 326 -26.51 -17.13 4.10
C LYS A 326 -26.50 -17.96 2.83
N GLY A 327 -25.34 -18.02 2.15
CA GLY A 327 -25.18 -18.89 0.97
C GLY A 327 -23.79 -18.76 0.35
N ASP A 328 -23.57 -19.51 -0.71
CA ASP A 328 -22.44 -19.40 -1.63
C ASP A 328 -23.01 -19.02 -3.00
N GLY A 329 -23.31 -17.73 -3.16
CA GLY A 329 -23.92 -17.19 -4.36
C GLY A 329 -23.01 -17.23 -5.57
N PRO A 330 -23.50 -16.77 -6.73
CA PRO A 330 -22.75 -16.93 -7.97
C PRO A 330 -21.37 -16.29 -7.87
N ASP A 331 -20.39 -16.92 -8.56
CA ASP A 331 -19.01 -16.45 -8.62
C ASP A 331 -18.83 -15.20 -9.50
N SER A 332 -19.91 -14.70 -10.10
CA SER A 332 -19.95 -13.45 -10.90
C SER A 332 -21.37 -12.88 -10.94
N GLY A 333 -21.49 -11.57 -11.17
CA GLY A 333 -22.76 -10.87 -11.34
C GLY A 333 -22.94 -9.66 -10.43
N ALA A 334 -24.20 -9.26 -10.20
CA ALA A 334 -24.53 -8.09 -9.37
C ALA A 334 -24.15 -8.32 -7.91
N PRO A 335 -23.35 -7.45 -7.27
CA PRO A 335 -22.88 -7.68 -5.89
C PRO A 335 -24.01 -7.83 -4.88
N GLN A 336 -25.08 -7.04 -4.98
CA GLN A 336 -26.19 -7.06 -4.05
C GLN A 336 -27.10 -8.30 -4.19
N ALA A 337 -26.97 -9.05 -5.29
CA ALA A 337 -27.70 -10.30 -5.51
C ALA A 337 -26.85 -11.55 -5.14
N CYS A 338 -25.58 -11.36 -4.80
CA CYS A 338 -24.69 -12.44 -4.38
C CYS A 338 -25.03 -12.88 -2.95
N GLN A 339 -25.01 -14.18 -2.68
CA GLN A 339 -25.05 -14.70 -1.32
C GLN A 339 -23.64 -14.96 -0.80
N MET A 340 -23.41 -14.64 0.45
CA MET A 340 -22.15 -14.86 1.18
C MET A 340 -22.40 -15.62 2.48
N ASP A 341 -21.36 -16.22 3.04
CA ASP A 341 -21.47 -16.87 4.34
C ASP A 341 -20.46 -16.28 5.34
N ARG A 342 -20.96 -15.35 6.16
CA ARG A 342 -20.21 -14.69 7.24
C ARG A 342 -18.92 -14.02 6.75
N PRO A 343 -19.00 -13.01 5.86
CA PRO A 343 -17.80 -12.26 5.47
C PRO A 343 -17.19 -11.58 6.70
N HIS A 344 -15.85 -11.71 6.88
CA HIS A 344 -15.16 -11.11 8.01
C HIS A 344 -14.21 -9.98 7.58
N GLY A 345 -13.40 -10.22 6.56
CA GLY A 345 -12.43 -9.25 6.06
C GLY A 345 -13.01 -8.38 4.95
N VAL A 346 -12.66 -7.12 4.96
CA VAL A 346 -12.90 -6.19 3.85
C VAL A 346 -11.68 -5.30 3.67
N GLY A 347 -11.22 -5.15 2.44
CA GLY A 347 -10.09 -4.29 2.07
C GLY A 347 -10.39 -3.52 0.79
N VAL A 348 -9.86 -2.31 0.68
CA VAL A 348 -10.09 -1.42 -0.48
C VAL A 348 -8.79 -1.25 -1.25
N ASP A 349 -8.86 -1.35 -2.56
CA ASP A 349 -7.74 -0.99 -3.42
C ASP A 349 -7.49 0.52 -3.35
N PRO A 350 -6.27 0.95 -2.96
CA PRO A 350 -5.98 2.37 -2.75
C PRO A 350 -5.97 3.20 -4.05
N LEU A 351 -5.90 2.55 -5.22
CA LEU A 351 -5.86 3.26 -6.50
C LEU A 351 -7.20 3.27 -7.24
N ASN A 352 -7.84 2.09 -7.36
CA ASN A 352 -9.02 1.95 -8.20
C ASN A 352 -10.33 1.78 -7.40
N GLY A 353 -10.24 1.61 -6.07
CA GLY A 353 -11.38 1.45 -5.18
C GLY A 353 -12.05 0.09 -5.25
N ASP A 354 -11.47 -0.91 -5.93
CA ASP A 354 -11.99 -2.28 -5.89
C ASP A 354 -12.03 -2.79 -4.45
N LEU A 355 -13.09 -3.53 -4.12
CA LEU A 355 -13.32 -4.02 -2.77
C LEU A 355 -13.03 -5.52 -2.71
N TYR A 356 -12.12 -5.92 -1.84
CA TYR A 356 -11.79 -7.33 -1.56
C TYR A 356 -12.48 -7.80 -0.30
N ILE A 357 -13.03 -9.02 -0.34
CA ILE A 357 -13.89 -9.55 0.73
C ILE A 357 -13.41 -10.96 1.08
N GLY A 358 -13.08 -11.18 2.35
CA GLY A 358 -12.91 -12.52 2.91
C GLY A 358 -14.27 -13.14 3.19
N ASP A 359 -14.81 -13.94 2.26
CA ASP A 359 -16.06 -14.65 2.38
C ASP A 359 -15.83 -15.99 3.10
N THR A 360 -15.84 -15.91 4.42
CA THR A 360 -15.17 -16.83 5.33
C THR A 360 -15.61 -18.28 5.19
N ASN A 361 -16.91 -18.56 5.32
CA ASN A 361 -17.39 -19.94 5.32
C ASN A 361 -17.61 -20.51 3.91
N THR A 362 -17.52 -19.66 2.88
CA THR A 362 -17.46 -20.12 1.49
C THR A 362 -16.02 -20.47 1.06
N HIS A 363 -15.04 -20.20 1.94
CA HIS A 363 -13.61 -20.45 1.66
C HIS A 363 -13.11 -19.71 0.42
N LYS A 364 -13.56 -18.46 0.22
CA LYS A 364 -13.25 -17.64 -0.96
C LYS A 364 -12.77 -16.24 -0.57
N ILE A 365 -11.98 -15.66 -1.46
CA ILE A 365 -11.76 -14.21 -1.52
C ILE A 365 -12.55 -13.70 -2.71
N ARG A 366 -13.49 -12.79 -2.47
CA ARG A 366 -14.29 -12.12 -3.49
C ARG A 366 -13.71 -10.75 -3.82
N VAL A 367 -13.99 -10.25 -5.02
CA VAL A 367 -13.69 -8.88 -5.43
C VAL A 367 -14.92 -8.24 -6.06
N VAL A 368 -15.28 -7.04 -5.59
CA VAL A 368 -16.29 -6.17 -6.23
C VAL A 368 -15.54 -5.11 -7.00
N LYS A 369 -15.71 -5.12 -8.32
CA LYS A 369 -15.09 -4.16 -9.25
C LYS A 369 -16.08 -3.04 -9.58
N GLY A 370 -15.51 -1.90 -9.92
CA GLY A 370 -16.32 -0.79 -10.39
C GLY A 370 -16.82 0.15 -9.30
N PHE A 371 -16.42 -0.05 -8.05
CA PHE A 371 -16.84 0.76 -6.90
C PHE A 371 -16.11 2.10 -6.79
N SER A 372 -15.33 2.50 -7.80
CA SER A 372 -14.72 3.83 -7.79
C SER A 372 -15.82 4.89 -7.72
N PRO A 373 -15.92 5.66 -6.62
CA PRO A 373 -16.92 6.73 -6.49
C PRO A 373 -16.75 7.83 -7.53
N ASN A 374 -15.71 7.76 -8.34
CA ASN A 374 -15.31 8.77 -9.31
C ASN A 374 -15.55 8.38 -10.79
N LYS A 375 -16.35 7.35 -11.09
CA LYS A 375 -16.73 7.07 -12.49
C LYS A 375 -17.56 8.18 -13.14
N ALA A 376 -18.15 9.08 -12.37
CA ALA A 376 -18.83 10.27 -12.89
C ALA A 376 -17.94 11.52 -13.02
N GLY A 377 -16.68 11.46 -12.58
CA GLY A 377 -15.75 12.61 -12.63
C GLY A 377 -14.37 12.24 -12.11
N GLY A 378 -13.58 11.52 -12.91
CA GLY A 378 -12.15 11.35 -12.68
C GLY A 378 -11.81 10.52 -11.44
N GLY A 379 -11.79 9.19 -11.56
CA GLY A 379 -11.18 8.31 -10.57
C GLY A 379 -9.71 8.69 -10.35
N ASN A 380 -9.16 8.40 -9.16
CA ASN A 380 -7.73 8.55 -8.83
C ASN A 380 -6.79 7.63 -9.66
N THR A 381 -7.22 7.19 -10.84
CA THR A 381 -6.29 6.66 -11.83
C THR A 381 -5.42 7.82 -12.28
N LEU A 382 -4.16 7.77 -11.89
CA LEU A 382 -3.16 8.70 -12.36
C LEU A 382 -3.26 8.77 -13.90
N PRO A 383 -3.30 9.98 -14.50
CA PRO A 383 -3.29 10.09 -15.95
C PRO A 383 -2.10 9.33 -16.50
N ALA A 384 -2.29 8.60 -17.58
CA ALA A 384 -1.18 7.90 -18.22
C ALA A 384 -0.06 8.92 -18.56
N LEU A 385 1.19 8.52 -18.40
CA LEU A 385 2.35 9.39 -18.66
C LEU A 385 2.31 9.98 -20.09
N GLU A 386 1.78 9.20 -21.04
CA GLU A 386 1.61 9.57 -22.44
C GLU A 386 0.59 10.70 -22.66
N SER A 387 -0.28 10.95 -21.69
CA SER A 387 -1.28 12.03 -21.77
C SER A 387 -0.72 13.43 -21.50
N TYR A 388 0.54 13.50 -21.04
CA TYR A 388 1.20 14.76 -20.77
C TYR A 388 1.99 15.26 -21.97
N PRO A 389 1.98 16.58 -22.25
CA PRO A 389 2.83 17.16 -23.29
C PRO A 389 4.29 16.88 -23.03
N LYS A 390 5.02 16.48 -24.05
CA LYS A 390 6.47 16.21 -23.93
C LYS A 390 7.24 16.79 -25.11
N ASP A 391 8.45 17.26 -24.83
CA ASP A 391 9.46 17.54 -25.83
C ASP A 391 10.42 16.37 -25.89
N GLU A 392 10.61 15.80 -27.06
CA GLU A 392 11.58 14.75 -27.31
C GLU A 392 12.60 15.27 -28.33
N PHE A 393 13.89 15.18 -28.00
CA PHE A 393 14.97 15.73 -28.81
C PHE A 393 16.30 15.02 -28.54
N GLU A 394 17.30 15.30 -29.35
CA GLU A 394 18.67 14.85 -29.12
C GLU A 394 19.52 15.95 -28.50
N PHE A 395 20.37 15.56 -27.54
CA PHE A 395 21.39 16.39 -26.94
C PHE A 395 22.71 15.62 -26.90
N GLU A 396 23.72 16.13 -27.61
CA GLU A 396 25.01 15.46 -27.80
C GLU A 396 24.87 13.97 -28.20
N GLY A 397 23.97 13.70 -29.17
CA GLY A 397 23.72 12.34 -29.66
C GLY A 397 22.95 11.42 -28.69
N ARG A 398 22.40 11.98 -27.63
CA ARG A 398 21.60 11.25 -26.66
C ARG A 398 20.12 11.67 -26.71
N ARG A 399 19.24 10.68 -26.67
CA ARG A 399 17.80 10.92 -26.58
C ARG A 399 17.46 11.60 -25.26
N CYS A 400 16.73 12.71 -25.33
CA CYS A 400 16.25 13.46 -24.19
C CYS A 400 14.74 13.63 -24.24
N ILE A 401 14.09 13.61 -23.08
CA ILE A 401 12.65 13.82 -22.95
C ILE A 401 12.39 14.78 -21.78
N VAL A 402 11.53 15.75 -22.02
CA VAL A 402 10.99 16.62 -20.97
C VAL A 402 9.49 16.55 -21.01
N SER A 403 8.86 15.83 -20.08
CA SER A 403 7.42 15.84 -19.88
C SER A 403 6.98 17.03 -19.04
N LYS A 404 5.94 17.71 -19.51
CA LYS A 404 5.44 18.96 -18.95
C LYS A 404 4.09 18.73 -18.27
N PRO A 405 3.87 19.25 -17.07
CA PRO A 405 2.54 19.20 -16.45
C PRO A 405 1.55 20.03 -17.25
N LYS A 406 0.25 19.77 -17.08
CA LYS A 406 -0.81 20.62 -17.67
C LYS A 406 -0.74 22.05 -17.15
N GLN A 407 -0.39 22.20 -15.87
CA GLN A 407 -0.14 23.48 -15.19
C GLN A 407 1.08 23.30 -14.30
N SER A 408 2.11 24.13 -14.50
CA SER A 408 3.33 24.06 -13.69
C SER A 408 3.09 24.59 -12.27
N ALA A 409 3.59 23.86 -11.28
CA ALA A 409 3.61 24.35 -9.90
C ALA A 409 4.58 25.56 -9.75
N PRO A 410 4.38 26.42 -8.75
CA PRO A 410 5.28 27.53 -8.46
C PRO A 410 6.73 27.06 -8.34
N GLY A 411 7.66 27.84 -8.87
CA GLY A 411 9.08 27.48 -8.89
C GLY A 411 9.48 26.40 -9.87
N ARG A 412 8.50 25.81 -10.60
CA ARG A 412 8.71 24.78 -11.64
C ARG A 412 9.60 23.61 -11.16
N PRO A 413 9.19 22.92 -10.08
CA PRO A 413 9.92 21.77 -9.56
C PRO A 413 9.99 20.64 -10.59
N TRP A 414 11.04 19.83 -10.47
CA TRP A 414 11.25 18.74 -11.41
C TRP A 414 11.95 17.54 -10.78
N ILE A 415 11.69 16.36 -11.40
CA ILE A 415 12.36 15.11 -11.11
C ILE A 415 13.22 14.71 -12.30
N TRP A 416 14.46 14.31 -12.05
CA TRP A 416 15.40 13.86 -13.08
C TRP A 416 15.51 12.35 -13.04
N ARG A 417 14.81 11.71 -13.97
CA ARG A 417 14.83 10.27 -14.12
C ARG A 417 16.06 9.83 -14.88
N CYS A 418 16.93 9.06 -14.20
CA CYS A 418 18.26 8.71 -14.73
C CYS A 418 18.25 7.48 -15.65
N ARG A 419 17.13 6.72 -15.70
CA ARG A 419 16.97 5.56 -16.59
C ARG A 419 15.50 5.11 -16.67
N PHE A 420 15.20 4.26 -17.66
CA PHE A 420 13.92 3.58 -17.83
C PHE A 420 12.72 4.53 -17.92
N TYR A 421 12.83 5.59 -18.72
CA TYR A 421 11.70 6.48 -18.96
C TYR A 421 10.44 5.71 -19.34
N GLY A 422 9.34 5.99 -18.65
CA GLY A 422 8.03 5.36 -18.86
C GLY A 422 7.83 3.98 -18.22
N ALA A 423 8.86 3.37 -17.64
CA ALA A 423 8.69 2.14 -16.89
C ALA A 423 8.26 2.43 -15.44
N PHE A 424 7.22 1.76 -14.94
CA PHE A 424 6.69 2.00 -13.59
C PHE A 424 6.46 3.49 -13.29
N PRO A 425 5.59 4.18 -14.06
CA PRO A 425 5.52 5.63 -14.09
C PRO A 425 4.64 6.24 -12.99
N GLN A 426 4.27 5.49 -11.95
CA GLN A 426 3.29 5.91 -10.95
C GLN A 426 3.70 7.20 -10.23
N VAL A 427 4.95 7.30 -9.79
CA VAL A 427 5.51 8.49 -9.14
C VAL A 427 5.60 9.65 -10.12
N ASP A 428 6.12 9.40 -11.33
CA ASP A 428 6.24 10.40 -12.39
C ASP A 428 4.88 11.02 -12.75
N ALA A 429 3.88 10.17 -12.97
CA ALA A 429 2.54 10.60 -13.33
C ALA A 429 1.88 11.40 -12.18
N ALA A 430 2.08 10.98 -10.95
CA ALA A 430 1.56 11.67 -9.77
C ALA A 430 2.22 13.06 -9.59
N LEU A 431 3.52 13.17 -9.79
CA LEU A 431 4.23 14.44 -9.74
C LEU A 431 3.84 15.37 -10.88
N LEU A 432 3.69 14.85 -12.11
CA LEU A 432 3.18 15.63 -13.26
C LEU A 432 1.77 16.17 -12.98
N ALA A 433 0.88 15.36 -12.37
CA ALA A 433 -0.45 15.80 -11.96
C ALA A 433 -0.42 16.94 -10.94
N LYS A 434 0.62 17.00 -10.11
CA LYS A 434 0.89 18.05 -9.12
C LYS A 434 1.68 19.26 -9.66
N GLY A 435 1.95 19.29 -10.97
CA GLY A 435 2.62 20.43 -11.62
C GLY A 435 4.15 20.34 -11.70
N TRP A 436 4.73 19.19 -11.38
CA TRP A 436 6.16 18.93 -11.54
C TRP A 436 6.51 18.63 -12.99
N HIS A 437 7.78 18.83 -13.37
CA HIS A 437 8.32 18.41 -14.67
C HIS A 437 9.11 17.11 -14.51
N LEU A 438 9.05 16.23 -15.52
CA LEU A 438 9.87 15.03 -15.59
C LEU A 438 10.91 15.19 -16.68
N VAL A 439 12.18 15.01 -16.33
CA VAL A 439 13.31 15.19 -17.25
C VAL A 439 14.10 13.89 -17.36
N PHE A 440 14.52 13.56 -18.57
CA PHE A 440 15.29 12.36 -18.88
C PHE A 440 16.34 12.64 -19.96
N ILE A 441 17.52 12.04 -19.79
CA ILE A 441 18.55 11.88 -20.84
C ILE A 441 19.07 10.44 -20.81
N ASP A 442 19.20 9.81 -21.98
CA ASP A 442 19.62 8.41 -22.05
C ASP A 442 21.14 8.26 -21.91
N VAL A 443 21.57 7.76 -20.77
CA VAL A 443 22.96 7.39 -20.44
C VAL A 443 23.07 5.91 -20.07
N ALA A 444 22.14 5.12 -20.55
CA ALA A 444 21.90 3.74 -20.12
C ALA A 444 23.13 2.82 -20.27
N ASP A 445 23.88 2.99 -21.34
CA ASP A 445 25.06 2.21 -21.72
C ASP A 445 26.34 2.64 -20.99
N LEU A 446 26.27 3.73 -20.22
CA LEU A 446 27.42 4.33 -19.56
C LEU A 446 27.58 3.95 -18.08
N PHE A 447 26.64 3.21 -17.49
CA PHE A 447 26.71 2.67 -16.12
C PHE A 447 27.12 3.69 -15.05
N GLY A 448 26.80 4.98 -15.24
CA GLY A 448 27.17 6.05 -14.32
C GLY A 448 28.66 6.41 -14.32
N ALA A 449 29.42 5.99 -15.30
CA ALA A 449 30.84 6.31 -15.47
C ALA A 449 31.09 7.80 -15.83
N SER A 450 32.35 8.19 -15.98
CA SER A 450 32.74 9.60 -16.17
C SER A 450 32.08 10.27 -17.37
N GLU A 451 31.82 9.54 -18.45
CA GLU A 451 31.12 10.09 -19.62
C GLU A 451 29.66 10.36 -19.34
N ALA A 452 28.96 9.52 -18.52
CA ALA A 452 27.63 9.84 -18.06
C ALA A 452 27.60 11.12 -17.22
N MET A 453 28.60 11.31 -16.38
CA MET A 453 28.72 12.52 -15.54
C MET A 453 28.97 13.75 -16.40
N ARG A 454 29.82 13.65 -17.43
CA ARG A 454 30.07 14.74 -18.38
C ARG A 454 28.81 15.16 -19.12
N LEU A 455 28.02 14.18 -19.58
CA LEU A 455 26.74 14.44 -20.25
C LEU A 455 25.70 15.09 -19.30
N PHE A 456 25.63 14.63 -18.06
CA PHE A 456 24.75 15.24 -17.07
C PHE A 456 25.15 16.68 -16.75
N ASP A 457 26.46 16.95 -16.63
CA ASP A 457 26.99 18.30 -16.40
C ASP A 457 26.64 19.27 -17.53
N ALA A 458 26.72 18.80 -18.79
CA ALA A 458 26.35 19.61 -19.95
C ALA A 458 24.84 19.78 -20.09
N PHE A 459 24.06 18.73 -19.80
CA PHE A 459 22.61 18.73 -19.95
C PHE A 459 21.88 19.51 -18.85
N TYR A 460 22.36 19.50 -17.60
CA TYR A 460 21.75 20.19 -16.48
C TYR A 460 21.48 21.69 -16.75
N PRO A 461 22.46 22.52 -17.12
CA PRO A 461 22.20 23.93 -17.43
C PRO A 461 21.30 24.10 -18.66
N HIS A 462 21.38 23.22 -19.66
CA HIS A 462 20.50 23.24 -20.83
C HIS A 462 19.03 23.08 -20.40
N ALA A 463 18.72 22.06 -19.57
CA ALA A 463 17.38 21.77 -19.10
C ALA A 463 16.82 22.95 -18.27
N ILE A 464 17.59 23.45 -17.30
CA ILE A 464 17.17 24.58 -16.45
C ILE A 464 16.89 25.82 -17.29
N ASN A 465 17.80 26.21 -18.16
CA ASN A 465 17.69 27.46 -18.93
C ASN A 465 16.55 27.40 -19.95
N LYS A 466 16.43 26.28 -20.67
CA LYS A 466 15.41 26.10 -21.73
C LYS A 466 14.00 26.02 -21.14
N TYR A 467 13.83 25.27 -20.05
CA TYR A 467 12.52 25.00 -19.47
C TYR A 467 12.20 25.84 -18.23
N LYS A 468 13.11 26.70 -17.80
CA LYS A 468 12.97 27.56 -16.60
C LYS A 468 12.70 26.75 -15.34
N LEU A 469 13.36 25.60 -15.18
CA LEU A 469 13.19 24.69 -14.07
C LEU A 469 13.84 25.22 -12.79
N ALA A 470 13.43 24.69 -11.63
CA ALA A 470 14.11 24.94 -10.37
C ALA A 470 15.58 24.53 -10.44
N GLU A 471 16.43 25.19 -9.67
CA GLU A 471 17.87 24.87 -9.66
C GLU A 471 18.17 23.46 -9.16
N LYS A 472 17.38 22.93 -8.22
CA LYS A 472 17.64 21.64 -7.57
C LYS A 472 16.58 20.59 -7.94
N PRO A 473 16.93 19.60 -8.77
CA PRO A 473 16.06 18.46 -9.02
C PRO A 473 15.97 17.50 -7.84
N VAL A 474 14.92 16.67 -7.85
CA VAL A 474 14.95 15.36 -7.21
C VAL A 474 15.57 14.38 -8.22
N MET A 475 16.64 13.66 -7.81
CA MET A 475 17.24 12.63 -8.65
C MET A 475 16.50 11.32 -8.48
N GLU A 476 16.13 10.68 -9.60
CA GLU A 476 15.40 9.41 -9.57
C GLU A 476 16.23 8.29 -10.21
N GLY A 477 16.52 7.26 -9.41
CA GLY A 477 17.39 6.15 -9.83
C GLY A 477 16.76 4.78 -9.68
N PHE A 478 16.15 4.22 -10.75
CA PHE A 478 15.62 2.85 -10.76
C PHE A 478 16.69 1.85 -11.19
N SER A 479 16.82 0.74 -10.45
CA SER A 479 17.75 -0.34 -10.77
C SER A 479 19.15 0.21 -11.10
N ARG A 480 19.73 -0.11 -12.26
CA ARG A 480 21.03 0.46 -12.71
C ARG A 480 21.04 1.98 -12.91
N GLY A 481 19.88 2.65 -12.91
CA GLY A 481 19.77 4.11 -12.84
C GLY A 481 20.22 4.69 -11.49
N GLY A 482 20.36 3.87 -10.47
CA GLY A 482 20.94 4.26 -9.19
C GLY A 482 22.39 4.74 -9.28
N LEU A 483 23.20 4.14 -10.17
CA LEU A 483 24.60 4.54 -10.37
C LEU A 483 24.76 5.99 -10.87
N PRO A 484 24.15 6.42 -12.00
CA PRO A 484 24.25 7.80 -12.44
C PRO A 484 23.58 8.79 -11.49
N ALA A 485 22.43 8.45 -10.89
CA ALA A 485 21.75 9.30 -9.91
C ALA A 485 22.66 9.62 -8.72
N MET A 486 23.25 8.59 -8.11
CA MET A 486 24.12 8.76 -6.96
C MET A 486 25.45 9.43 -7.30
N ASN A 487 26.10 9.02 -8.40
CA ASN A 487 27.40 9.57 -8.78
C ASN A 487 27.33 11.08 -9.08
N TRP A 488 26.27 11.53 -9.79
CA TRP A 488 26.11 12.95 -10.06
C TRP A 488 25.74 13.74 -8.80
N SER A 489 24.88 13.19 -7.96
CA SER A 489 24.52 13.80 -6.68
C SER A 489 25.74 13.95 -5.75
N ILE A 490 26.61 12.96 -5.68
CA ILE A 490 27.86 13.02 -4.90
C ILE A 490 28.82 14.09 -5.45
N LYS A 491 28.87 14.24 -6.78
CA LYS A 491 29.70 15.26 -7.43
C LYS A 491 29.16 16.67 -7.23
N HIS A 492 27.84 16.85 -7.18
CA HIS A 492 27.16 18.13 -7.11
C HIS A 492 26.08 18.18 -6.01
N PRO A 493 26.44 17.97 -4.74
CA PRO A 493 25.46 17.91 -3.65
C PRO A 493 24.74 19.26 -3.41
N ASP A 494 25.36 20.37 -3.81
CA ASP A 494 24.77 21.71 -3.79
C ASP A 494 23.63 21.89 -4.80
N LYS A 495 23.59 21.08 -5.86
CA LYS A 495 22.61 21.13 -6.95
C LYS A 495 21.49 20.09 -6.83
N VAL A 496 21.47 19.31 -5.75
CA VAL A 496 20.47 18.25 -5.55
C VAL A 496 19.55 18.61 -4.39
N ARG A 497 18.25 18.41 -4.57
CA ARG A 497 17.24 18.61 -3.54
C ARG A 497 17.05 17.37 -2.68
N ALA A 498 16.87 16.23 -3.33
CA ALA A 498 16.65 14.94 -2.72
C ALA A 498 17.00 13.82 -3.72
N ILE A 499 17.10 12.59 -3.25
CA ILE A 499 17.35 11.41 -4.09
C ILE A 499 16.28 10.36 -3.80
N TYR A 500 15.52 9.95 -4.82
CA TYR A 500 14.63 8.80 -4.79
C TYR A 500 15.26 7.65 -5.55
N LEU A 501 15.42 6.53 -4.89
CA LEU A 501 16.02 5.30 -5.41
C LEU A 501 15.01 4.16 -5.37
N ASP A 502 15.01 3.31 -6.39
CA ASP A 502 14.14 2.13 -6.42
C ASP A 502 14.92 0.90 -6.89
N ALA A 503 15.04 -0.09 -6.00
CA ALA A 503 15.88 -1.28 -6.16
C ALA A 503 17.25 -0.94 -6.78
N PRO A 504 17.99 0.06 -6.22
CA PRO A 504 19.10 0.71 -6.92
C PRO A 504 20.34 -0.16 -6.95
N VAL A 505 20.94 -0.29 -8.13
CA VAL A 505 22.32 -0.78 -8.25
C VAL A 505 23.25 0.31 -7.74
N GLN A 506 24.06 -0.04 -6.74
CA GLN A 506 25.05 0.85 -6.14
C GLN A 506 26.44 0.22 -6.08
N ASP A 507 26.52 -1.08 -6.39
CA ASP A 507 27.76 -1.84 -6.48
C ASP A 507 27.76 -2.67 -7.77
N ILE A 508 28.73 -2.39 -8.66
CA ILE A 508 28.87 -3.10 -9.93
C ILE A 508 29.23 -4.58 -9.77
N HIS A 509 29.70 -5.00 -8.60
CA HIS A 509 30.00 -6.40 -8.30
C HIS A 509 28.72 -7.21 -8.05
N THR A 510 27.69 -6.62 -7.47
CA THR A 510 26.39 -7.27 -7.30
C THR A 510 25.65 -7.35 -8.63
N TRP A 511 25.59 -6.24 -9.34
CA TRP A 511 25.07 -6.14 -10.68
C TRP A 511 25.91 -5.12 -11.47
N PRO A 512 26.41 -5.44 -12.68
CA PRO A 512 26.08 -6.62 -13.47
C PRO A 512 27.01 -7.83 -13.28
N LYS A 513 28.11 -7.74 -12.50
CA LYS A 513 29.16 -8.77 -12.48
C LYS A 513 28.63 -10.19 -12.19
N GLU A 514 27.83 -10.33 -11.13
CA GLU A 514 27.32 -11.65 -10.71
C GLU A 514 26.06 -12.08 -11.46
N TYR A 515 25.36 -11.14 -12.12
CA TYR A 515 24.05 -11.38 -12.68
C TYR A 515 24.01 -11.45 -14.20
N SER A 516 24.84 -10.64 -14.91
CA SER A 516 24.79 -10.50 -16.37
C SER A 516 26.18 -10.34 -16.97
N LYS A 517 26.76 -11.44 -17.45
CA LYS A 517 28.08 -11.40 -18.12
C LYS A 517 28.15 -10.40 -19.28
N PRO A 518 27.15 -10.30 -20.20
CA PRO A 518 27.19 -9.31 -21.28
C PRO A 518 27.20 -7.86 -20.77
N ASP A 519 26.42 -7.55 -19.72
CA ASP A 519 26.38 -6.21 -19.14
C ASP A 519 27.64 -5.93 -18.31
N TRP A 520 28.28 -6.97 -17.75
CA TRP A 520 29.58 -6.82 -17.08
C TRP A 520 30.67 -6.32 -18.03
N GLU A 521 30.76 -6.91 -19.24
CA GLU A 521 31.72 -6.47 -20.24
C GLU A 521 31.49 -5.01 -20.68
N LYS A 522 30.21 -4.62 -20.88
CA LYS A 522 29.85 -3.23 -21.19
C LYS A 522 30.19 -2.28 -20.03
N CYS A 523 29.92 -2.71 -18.80
CA CYS A 523 30.22 -1.93 -17.60
C CYS A 523 31.70 -1.68 -17.45
N LYS A 524 32.54 -2.72 -17.57
CA LYS A 524 34.01 -2.58 -17.56
C LYS A 524 34.49 -1.61 -18.64
N LYS A 525 33.97 -1.74 -19.86
CA LYS A 525 34.32 -0.82 -20.95
C LYS A 525 33.94 0.63 -20.63
N ALA A 526 32.74 0.86 -20.11
CA ALA A 526 32.27 2.21 -19.75
C ALA A 526 33.12 2.87 -18.66
N TRP A 527 33.59 2.09 -17.69
CA TRP A 527 34.44 2.54 -16.59
C TRP A 527 35.95 2.48 -16.88
N GLY A 528 36.34 1.93 -18.03
CA GLY A 528 37.78 1.72 -18.37
C GLY A 528 38.47 0.71 -17.45
N LEU A 529 37.77 -0.33 -17.02
CA LEU A 529 38.27 -1.32 -16.06
C LEU A 529 38.74 -2.60 -16.75
N SER A 530 39.80 -3.19 -16.22
CA SER A 530 40.17 -4.60 -16.42
C SER A 530 39.53 -5.47 -15.35
N GLU A 531 39.66 -6.80 -15.44
CA GLU A 531 39.20 -7.70 -14.35
C GLU A 531 39.94 -7.41 -13.04
N GLU A 532 41.22 -7.09 -13.12
CA GLU A 532 42.05 -6.77 -11.96
C GLU A 532 41.62 -5.45 -11.31
N THR A 533 41.54 -4.37 -12.10
CA THR A 533 41.18 -3.04 -11.58
C THR A 533 39.72 -2.95 -11.14
N ALA A 534 38.82 -3.77 -11.70
CA ALA A 534 37.44 -3.84 -11.28
C ALA A 534 37.29 -4.29 -9.81
N SER A 535 38.19 -5.17 -9.32
CA SER A 535 38.17 -5.62 -7.92
C SER A 535 38.41 -4.48 -6.92
N GLN A 536 39.03 -3.39 -7.34
CA GLN A 536 39.33 -2.21 -6.52
C GLN A 536 38.38 -1.03 -6.77
N TRP A 537 37.33 -1.25 -7.60
CA TRP A 537 36.39 -0.20 -7.93
C TRP A 537 35.66 0.31 -6.67
N LYS A 538 35.63 1.63 -6.53
CA LYS A 538 34.91 2.32 -5.46
C LYS A 538 33.68 3.02 -6.00
N GLY A 539 32.54 2.56 -5.54
CA GLY A 539 31.24 3.03 -5.97
C GLY A 539 30.69 4.21 -5.18
N PRO A 540 29.44 4.57 -5.44
CA PRO A 540 28.76 5.60 -4.68
C PRO A 540 28.70 5.30 -3.17
N LEU A 541 28.58 4.03 -2.77
CA LEU A 541 28.54 3.63 -1.36
C LEU A 541 29.81 3.98 -0.56
N ASP A 542 30.94 4.15 -1.24
CA ASP A 542 32.21 4.50 -0.61
C ASP A 542 32.45 6.01 -0.52
N ARG A 543 31.57 6.83 -1.12
CA ARG A 543 31.75 8.27 -1.30
C ARG A 543 30.59 9.13 -0.82
N LEU A 544 29.83 8.67 0.19
CA LEU A 544 28.59 9.31 0.68
C LEU A 544 28.80 10.61 1.47
N ALA A 545 30.04 10.89 1.92
CA ALA A 545 30.34 12.03 2.79
C ALA A 545 29.88 13.41 2.24
N PRO A 546 30.01 13.73 0.94
CA PRO A 546 29.52 14.99 0.39
C PRO A 546 28.01 15.15 0.54
N LEU A 547 27.23 14.09 0.29
CA LEU A 547 25.77 14.10 0.46
C LEU A 547 25.38 14.30 1.93
N ALA A 548 26.05 13.60 2.85
CA ALA A 548 25.78 13.72 4.28
C ALA A 548 26.11 15.13 4.81
N LYS A 549 27.21 15.73 4.35
CA LYS A 549 27.57 17.12 4.69
C LYS A 549 26.49 18.12 4.29
N HIS A 550 25.84 17.93 3.13
CA HIS A 550 24.75 18.76 2.63
C HIS A 550 23.36 18.32 3.14
N LYS A 551 23.31 17.29 3.99
CA LYS A 551 22.05 16.72 4.52
C LYS A 551 21.03 16.35 3.43
N ILE A 552 21.51 15.85 2.27
CA ILE A 552 20.63 15.49 1.16
C ILE A 552 19.72 14.32 1.59
N PRO A 553 18.38 14.48 1.58
CA PRO A 553 17.48 13.39 1.92
C PRO A 553 17.53 12.28 0.85
N ILE A 554 17.56 11.03 1.29
CA ILE A 554 17.52 9.85 0.41
C ILE A 554 16.31 9.00 0.82
N LEU A 555 15.44 8.67 -0.15
CA LEU A 555 14.44 7.62 -0.03
C LEU A 555 14.85 6.45 -0.89
N SER A 556 14.91 5.25 -0.34
CA SER A 556 15.13 4.03 -1.12
C SER A 556 13.98 3.04 -0.93
N VAL A 557 13.36 2.63 -2.03
CA VAL A 557 12.35 1.56 -2.07
C VAL A 557 13.01 0.32 -2.67
N CYS A 558 12.79 -0.86 -2.11
CA CYS A 558 13.41 -2.09 -2.60
C CYS A 558 12.57 -3.33 -2.29
N GLY A 559 12.82 -4.43 -2.96
CA GLY A 559 12.25 -5.74 -2.64
C GLY A 559 13.10 -6.46 -1.59
N GLY A 560 12.45 -7.07 -0.59
CA GLY A 560 13.12 -7.88 0.43
C GLY A 560 13.63 -9.22 -0.11
N ALA A 561 13.00 -9.74 -1.16
CA ALA A 561 13.37 -10.98 -1.85
C ALA A 561 14.15 -10.76 -3.15
N ASP A 562 14.63 -9.54 -3.42
CA ASP A 562 15.34 -9.16 -4.65
C ASP A 562 16.64 -9.95 -4.81
N GLN A 563 16.68 -10.82 -5.84
CA GLN A 563 17.86 -11.63 -6.17
C GLN A 563 18.78 -10.92 -7.18
N ALA A 564 18.25 -9.98 -7.97
CA ALA A 564 19.01 -9.26 -8.98
C ALA A 564 19.86 -8.12 -8.37
N VAL A 565 19.27 -7.38 -7.44
CA VAL A 565 19.95 -6.30 -6.70
C VAL A 565 19.66 -6.49 -5.20
N PRO A 566 20.34 -7.45 -4.54
CA PRO A 566 20.03 -7.83 -3.17
C PRO A 566 20.07 -6.65 -2.20
N PHE A 567 19.01 -6.52 -1.40
CA PHE A 567 18.86 -5.45 -0.40
C PHE A 567 20.11 -5.34 0.50
N LEU A 568 20.57 -6.45 1.07
CA LEU A 568 21.67 -6.47 2.03
C LEU A 568 23.01 -6.00 1.45
N ARG A 569 23.17 -6.04 0.11
CA ARG A 569 24.40 -5.69 -0.58
C ARG A 569 24.37 -4.32 -1.27
N ASN A 570 23.23 -3.67 -1.29
CA ASN A 570 23.05 -2.34 -1.89
C ASN A 570 22.41 -1.37 -0.89
N THR A 571 21.11 -1.38 -0.74
CA THR A 571 20.37 -0.39 0.07
C THR A 571 20.70 -0.48 1.57
N ALA A 572 20.89 -1.67 2.14
CA ALA A 572 21.26 -1.81 3.56
C ALA A 572 22.63 -1.19 3.86
N ILE A 573 23.60 -1.32 2.94
CA ILE A 573 24.92 -0.69 3.06
C ILE A 573 24.80 0.83 2.96
N LEU A 574 23.99 1.33 2.00
CA LEU A 574 23.68 2.75 1.89
C LEU A 574 23.10 3.29 3.21
N GLU A 575 22.06 2.66 3.72
CA GLU A 575 21.38 3.06 4.96
C GLU A 575 22.36 3.14 6.12
N SER A 576 23.09 2.04 6.37
CA SER A 576 24.05 1.95 7.47
C SER A 576 25.15 3.01 7.39
N ARG A 577 25.78 3.15 6.21
CA ARG A 577 26.89 4.10 6.03
C ARG A 577 26.40 5.55 6.07
N TYR A 578 25.25 5.83 5.47
CA TYR A 578 24.72 7.18 5.40
C TYR A 578 24.23 7.67 6.77
N HIS A 579 23.57 6.82 7.56
CA HIS A 579 23.21 7.10 8.95
C HIS A 579 24.46 7.37 9.82
N LYS A 580 25.50 6.56 9.65
CA LYS A 580 26.76 6.75 10.40
C LYS A 580 27.41 8.11 10.10
N LEU A 581 27.22 8.65 8.89
CA LEU A 581 27.66 9.99 8.50
C LEU A 581 26.68 11.10 8.93
N GLY A 582 25.55 10.75 9.56
CA GLY A 582 24.53 11.69 9.98
C GLY A 582 23.65 12.19 8.83
N GLY A 583 23.61 11.46 7.69
CA GLY A 583 22.74 11.76 6.55
C GLY A 583 21.32 11.24 6.76
N PRO A 584 20.27 11.98 6.31
CA PRO A 584 18.90 11.54 6.41
C PRO A 584 18.57 10.52 5.31
N VAL A 585 18.21 9.30 5.71
CA VAL A 585 17.78 8.25 4.79
C VAL A 585 16.51 7.55 5.31
N THR A 586 15.58 7.31 4.40
CA THR A 586 14.36 6.53 4.63
C THR A 586 14.40 5.32 3.73
N VAL A 587 14.08 4.14 4.26
CA VAL A 587 14.06 2.90 3.49
C VAL A 587 12.71 2.22 3.64
N ILE A 588 12.10 1.85 2.50
CA ILE A 588 10.87 1.06 2.43
C ILE A 588 11.22 -0.26 1.75
N VAL A 589 11.03 -1.37 2.47
CA VAL A 589 11.31 -2.71 1.95
C VAL A 589 10.01 -3.46 1.75
N LYS A 590 9.65 -3.74 0.50
CA LYS A 590 8.50 -4.60 0.15
C LYS A 590 8.84 -6.05 0.50
N ALA A 591 8.40 -6.52 1.65
CA ALA A 591 8.89 -7.71 2.33
C ALA A 591 9.02 -8.97 1.44
N THR A 592 8.02 -9.26 0.61
CA THR A 592 7.97 -10.49 -0.21
C THR A 592 8.21 -10.22 -1.70
N CYS A 593 8.67 -9.02 -2.05
CA CYS A 593 8.85 -8.60 -3.43
C CYS A 593 10.27 -8.89 -3.93
N ASP A 594 10.37 -9.41 -5.14
CA ASP A 594 11.63 -9.52 -5.87
C ASP A 594 12.02 -8.16 -6.48
N HIS A 595 12.90 -8.12 -7.47
CA HIS A 595 13.33 -6.90 -8.17
C HIS A 595 12.17 -6.12 -8.79
N HIS A 596 11.12 -6.78 -9.17
CA HIS A 596 9.91 -6.19 -9.74
C HIS A 596 8.64 -6.54 -8.94
N PRO A 597 7.63 -5.67 -8.92
CA PRO A 597 7.56 -4.36 -9.58
C PRO A 597 8.40 -3.29 -8.87
N HIS A 598 8.91 -2.33 -9.64
CA HIS A 598 9.47 -1.11 -9.09
C HIS A 598 8.37 -0.19 -8.53
N SER A 599 8.78 0.79 -7.71
CA SER A 599 7.91 1.73 -7.01
C SER A 599 7.00 1.07 -5.98
N LEU A 600 6.14 1.84 -5.35
CA LEU A 600 5.01 1.33 -4.59
C LEU A 600 3.79 1.29 -5.51
N TYR A 601 2.88 0.35 -5.29
CA TYR A 601 1.62 0.29 -6.01
C TYR A 601 0.84 1.60 -5.85
N ASN A 602 0.66 2.06 -4.62
CA ASN A 602 0.21 3.42 -4.34
C ASN A 602 1.44 4.34 -4.22
N PRO A 603 1.68 5.29 -5.14
CA PRO A 603 2.85 6.16 -5.11
C PRO A 603 2.79 7.25 -4.03
N ALA A 604 1.65 7.47 -3.38
CA ALA A 604 1.45 8.58 -2.45
C ALA A 604 2.54 8.70 -1.37
N PRO A 605 2.99 7.63 -0.71
CA PRO A 605 4.05 7.76 0.30
C PRO A 605 5.37 8.32 -0.26
N ILE A 606 5.71 7.97 -1.51
CA ILE A 606 6.91 8.48 -2.18
C ILE A 606 6.71 9.94 -2.57
N VAL A 607 5.56 10.27 -3.15
CA VAL A 607 5.22 11.62 -3.59
C VAL A 607 5.16 12.58 -2.41
N ASP A 608 4.50 12.19 -1.32
CA ASP A 608 4.41 12.99 -0.09
C ASP A 608 5.80 13.23 0.51
N TRP A 609 6.67 12.20 0.51
CA TRP A 609 8.06 12.36 0.95
C TRP A 609 8.82 13.35 0.05
N ILE A 610 8.69 13.26 -1.28
CA ILE A 610 9.32 14.19 -2.23
C ILE A 610 8.83 15.62 -2.00
N GLU A 611 7.53 15.82 -1.80
CA GLU A 611 6.96 17.15 -1.54
C GLU A 611 7.42 17.71 -0.19
N ALA A 612 7.52 16.89 0.85
CA ALA A 612 8.00 17.32 2.17
C ALA A 612 9.43 17.85 2.12
N THR A 613 10.28 17.34 1.22
CA THR A 613 11.64 17.87 1.01
C THR A 613 11.66 19.27 0.36
N SER A 614 10.47 19.80 -0.08
CA SER A 614 10.36 21.12 -0.70
C SER A 614 10.51 22.26 0.29
N ASN A 615 10.33 21.98 1.58
CA ASN A 615 10.30 23.00 2.64
C ASN A 615 11.64 23.15 3.35
N HIS A 616 12.68 22.49 2.86
CA HIS A 616 14.07 22.58 3.29
C HIS A 616 14.96 23.05 2.13
#